data_f7ffc174a48e77ac4e98a0bf5f96ee60
#
_entry.id   f7ffc174a48e77ac4e98a0bf5f96ee60
#
_cell.length_a   1.000
_cell.length_b   1.000
_cell.length_c   1.000
_cell.angle_alpha   90.00
_cell.angle_beta   90.00
_cell.angle_gamma   90.00
#
_symmetry.space_group_name_H-M   'P 1'
#
loop_
_entity.id
_entity.type
_entity.pdbx_description
1 polymer ?
#
loop_
_entity_poly.entity_id
_entity_poly.type
_entity_poly.pdbx_seq_one_letter_code
_entity_poly.pdbx_strand_id
1 'polypeptide(L)'
;TIFVCSMADLFGEWVPDEWIKKVFDACKAASGHRYLFLTKNPARYIRLYEAGLLPAGDEFWYGSTTTERDVPMFWSDEHHTFASIEPILGPLGNPKKDIMEPMDWFILGAETGNRKDKVVPKREWIEGVVAQAKALGKPVFMKDSMKPIWGDDIITEFPWSE
;
A
#
# COMPACT_ATOMS: atom_id res chain seq x y z
N THR A 1 4.85 6.07 13.49
CA THR A 1 4.79 5.17 12.31
C THR A 1 6.13 5.18 11.59
N ILE A 2 6.63 4.03 11.21
CA ILE A 2 7.91 3.85 10.48
C ILE A 2 7.61 3.15 9.14
N PHE A 3 8.03 3.78 8.04
CA PHE A 3 8.00 3.16 6.73
C PHE A 3 9.32 2.39 6.53
N VAL A 4 9.25 1.06 6.54
CA VAL A 4 10.44 0.20 6.53
C VAL A 4 11.00 0.06 5.11
N CYS A 5 12.31 0.26 4.97
CA CYS A 5 13.03 0.15 3.68
C CYS A 5 12.44 1.04 2.58
N SER A 6 12.09 2.30 2.90
CA SER A 6 11.45 3.25 1.96
C SER A 6 12.23 3.50 0.66
N MET A 7 13.54 3.20 0.63
CA MET A 7 14.42 3.39 -0.54
C MET A 7 14.75 2.09 -1.27
N ALA A 8 14.23 0.94 -0.79
CA ALA A 8 14.48 -0.37 -1.37
C ALA A 8 13.27 -1.29 -1.13
N ASP A 9 13.15 -2.35 -1.94
CA ASP A 9 12.12 -3.37 -1.73
C ASP A 9 12.70 -4.53 -0.90
N LEU A 10 12.33 -4.59 0.39
CA LEU A 10 12.74 -5.66 1.31
C LEU A 10 12.28 -7.05 0.85
N PHE A 11 11.22 -7.11 0.06
CA PHE A 11 10.59 -8.36 -0.39
C PHE A 11 10.95 -8.71 -1.84
N GLY A 12 11.95 -8.05 -2.41
CA GLY A 12 12.51 -8.40 -3.70
C GLY A 12 13.04 -9.85 -3.72
N GLU A 13 13.00 -10.51 -4.89
CA GLU A 13 13.43 -11.90 -5.05
C GLU A 13 14.88 -12.16 -4.63
N TRP A 14 15.72 -11.12 -4.74
CA TRP A 14 17.14 -11.17 -4.37
C TRP A 14 17.43 -11.06 -2.88
N VAL A 15 16.41 -10.76 -2.05
CA VAL A 15 16.58 -10.59 -0.60
C VAL A 15 16.43 -11.94 0.09
N PRO A 16 17.47 -12.43 0.83
CA PRO A 16 17.36 -13.67 1.58
C PRO A 16 16.30 -13.59 2.70
N ASP A 17 15.58 -14.70 2.94
CA ASP A 17 14.57 -14.78 4.01
C ASP A 17 15.16 -14.46 5.40
N GLU A 18 16.40 -14.84 5.64
CA GLU A 18 17.09 -14.56 6.90
C GLU A 18 17.28 -13.05 7.15
N TRP A 19 17.40 -12.22 6.09
CA TRP A 19 17.50 -10.77 6.24
C TRP A 19 16.13 -10.17 6.55
N ILE A 20 15.09 -10.64 5.88
CA ILE A 20 13.71 -10.24 6.16
C ILE A 20 13.37 -10.56 7.62
N LYS A 21 13.71 -11.78 8.07
CA LYS A 21 13.52 -12.19 9.47
C LYS A 21 14.25 -11.28 10.46
N LYS A 22 15.50 -10.91 10.19
CA LYS A 22 16.24 -9.97 11.07
C LYS A 22 15.57 -8.61 11.16
N VAL A 23 14.99 -8.10 10.06
CA VAL A 23 14.21 -6.85 10.07
C VAL A 23 12.96 -7.00 10.92
N PHE A 24 12.21 -8.08 10.77
CA PHE A 24 11.04 -8.34 11.61
C PHE A 24 11.39 -8.48 13.10
N ASP A 25 12.48 -9.18 13.42
CA ASP A 25 12.95 -9.33 14.79
C ASP A 25 13.34 -7.97 15.40
N ALA A 26 13.98 -7.09 14.63
CA ALA A 26 14.29 -5.73 15.06
C ALA A 26 13.04 -4.88 15.28
N CYS A 27 12.03 -4.98 14.40
CA CYS A 27 10.75 -4.31 14.56
C CYS A 27 10.01 -4.77 15.84
N LYS A 28 9.98 -6.08 16.09
CA LYS A 28 9.39 -6.65 17.31
C LYS A 28 10.10 -6.18 18.57
N ALA A 29 11.44 -6.04 18.52
CA ALA A 29 12.23 -5.58 19.64
C ALA A 29 12.04 -4.08 19.96
N ALA A 30 11.71 -3.28 18.95
CA ALA A 30 11.45 -1.85 19.08
C ALA A 30 9.94 -1.59 19.20
N SER A 31 9.37 -1.95 20.36
CA SER A 31 7.94 -1.77 20.64
C SER A 31 7.50 -0.29 20.62
N GLY A 32 6.21 -0.05 20.44
CA GLY A 32 5.62 1.30 20.46
C GLY A 32 5.65 2.02 19.11
N HIS A 33 6.02 1.32 18.04
CA HIS A 33 5.96 1.83 16.68
C HIS A 33 4.99 1.01 15.83
N ARG A 34 4.45 1.65 14.79
CA ARG A 34 3.73 0.98 13.71
C ARG A 34 4.64 0.92 12.50
N TYR A 35 4.73 -0.26 11.87
CA TYR A 35 5.64 -0.56 10.78
C TYR A 35 4.88 -0.76 9.49
N LEU A 36 5.16 0.07 8.49
CA LEU A 36 4.60 -0.07 7.14
C LEU A 36 5.64 -0.72 6.24
N PHE A 37 5.31 -1.87 5.69
CA PHE A 37 6.08 -2.57 4.68
C PHE A 37 5.39 -2.42 3.32
N LEU A 38 6.13 -2.10 2.28
CA LEU A 38 5.59 -1.98 0.93
C LEU A 38 6.44 -2.77 -0.06
N THR A 39 5.78 -3.49 -0.96
CA THR A 39 6.47 -4.25 -2.01
C THR A 39 5.75 -4.18 -3.36
N LYS A 40 6.52 -4.37 -4.41
CA LYS A 40 6.03 -4.67 -5.77
C LYS A 40 5.95 -6.18 -6.03
N ASN A 41 6.35 -7.01 -5.06
CA ASN A 41 6.34 -8.46 -5.11
C ASN A 41 5.45 -9.07 -4.01
N PRO A 42 4.11 -8.93 -4.09
CA PRO A 42 3.21 -9.45 -3.04
C PRO A 42 3.24 -10.97 -2.91
N ALA A 43 3.69 -11.69 -3.92
CA ALA A 43 3.90 -13.14 -3.85
C ALA A 43 4.91 -13.53 -2.75
N ARG A 44 5.85 -12.62 -2.39
CA ARG A 44 6.77 -12.86 -1.29
C ARG A 44 6.06 -12.86 0.06
N TYR A 45 5.07 -12.00 0.27
CA TYR A 45 4.25 -12.04 1.48
C TYR A 45 3.51 -13.36 1.62
N ILE A 46 2.94 -13.87 0.52
CA ILE A 46 2.24 -15.16 0.51
C ILE A 46 3.17 -16.28 0.95
N ARG A 47 4.38 -16.37 0.38
CA ARG A 47 5.39 -17.39 0.76
C ARG A 47 5.78 -17.29 2.24
N LEU A 48 5.98 -16.07 2.75
CA LEU A 48 6.32 -15.85 4.16
C LEU A 48 5.14 -16.20 5.09
N TYR A 49 3.92 -15.88 4.67
CA TYR A 49 2.70 -16.23 5.40
C TYR A 49 2.53 -17.76 5.48
N GLU A 50 2.60 -18.48 4.36
CA GLU A 50 2.52 -19.94 4.30
C GLU A 50 3.62 -20.63 5.12
N ALA A 51 4.79 -20.02 5.21
CA ALA A 51 5.90 -20.49 6.04
C ALA A 51 5.78 -20.14 7.53
N GLY A 52 4.75 -19.38 7.95
CA GLY A 52 4.59 -18.88 9.31
C GLY A 52 5.65 -17.85 9.74
N LEU A 53 6.24 -17.17 8.78
CA LEU A 53 7.32 -16.21 8.99
C LEU A 53 6.86 -14.74 8.91
N LEU A 54 5.62 -14.48 8.46
CA LEU A 54 5.07 -13.13 8.36
C LEU A 54 4.44 -12.73 9.71
N PRO A 55 4.98 -11.75 10.43
CA PRO A 55 4.43 -11.35 11.72
C PRO A 55 3.01 -10.80 11.60
N ALA A 56 2.12 -11.20 12.50
CA ALA A 56 0.83 -10.58 12.72
C ALA A 56 0.87 -9.63 13.91
N GLY A 57 -0.09 -8.72 14.01
CA GLY A 57 -0.25 -7.75 15.09
C GLY A 57 -0.56 -6.35 14.56
N ASP A 58 -1.15 -5.52 15.41
CA ASP A 58 -1.63 -4.18 15.04
C ASP A 58 -0.51 -3.22 14.61
N GLU A 59 0.72 -3.55 14.96
CA GLU A 59 1.91 -2.79 14.59
C GLU A 59 2.43 -3.10 13.18
N PHE A 60 2.03 -4.23 12.55
CA PHE A 60 2.54 -4.65 11.24
C PHE A 60 1.53 -4.45 10.13
N TRP A 61 1.89 -3.64 9.13
CA TRP A 61 1.05 -3.30 7.99
C TRP A 61 1.76 -3.66 6.68
N TYR A 62 1.10 -4.47 5.85
CA TYR A 62 1.66 -5.02 4.62
C TYR A 62 1.02 -4.42 3.38
N GLY A 63 1.78 -3.62 2.65
CA GLY A 63 1.34 -2.93 1.46
C GLY A 63 1.79 -3.59 0.18
N SER A 64 0.90 -3.58 -0.80
CA SER A 64 1.22 -3.92 -2.18
C SER A 64 1.14 -2.68 -3.07
N THR A 65 2.16 -2.47 -3.91
CA THR A 65 2.09 -1.42 -4.92
C THR A 65 1.25 -1.91 -6.09
N THR A 66 0.26 -1.14 -6.48
CA THR A 66 -0.49 -1.36 -7.73
C THR A 66 -0.55 -0.08 -8.56
N THR A 67 -0.55 -0.23 -9.87
CA THR A 67 -0.67 0.89 -10.82
C THR A 67 -1.88 0.73 -11.71
N GLU A 68 -2.41 -0.49 -11.78
CA GLU A 68 -3.49 -0.92 -12.66
C GLU A 68 -4.38 -1.95 -11.96
N ARG A 69 -5.52 -2.24 -12.58
CA ARG A 69 -6.58 -3.09 -12.01
C ARG A 69 -6.16 -4.53 -11.70
N ASP A 70 -5.36 -5.13 -12.55
CA ASP A 70 -5.09 -6.58 -12.51
C ASP A 70 -3.73 -6.92 -11.89
N VAL A 71 -3.14 -5.98 -11.15
CA VAL A 71 -1.89 -6.23 -10.39
C VAL A 71 -2.24 -6.98 -9.11
N PRO A 72 -1.62 -8.14 -8.86
CA PRO A 72 -1.83 -8.89 -7.62
C PRO A 72 -1.51 -8.07 -6.38
N MET A 73 -2.31 -8.23 -5.34
CA MET A 73 -2.07 -7.65 -4.01
C MET A 73 -2.14 -8.77 -2.96
N PHE A 74 -1.40 -8.60 -1.88
CA PHE A 74 -1.51 -9.47 -0.72
C PHE A 74 -2.64 -9.01 0.19
N TRP A 75 -3.44 -9.95 0.66
CA TRP A 75 -4.42 -9.75 1.73
C TRP A 75 -4.57 -11.01 2.56
N SER A 76 -5.00 -10.87 3.79
CA SER A 76 -5.28 -11.97 4.71
C SER A 76 -6.13 -11.44 5.86
N ASP A 77 -6.98 -12.30 6.42
CA ASP A 77 -7.82 -11.95 7.57
C ASP A 77 -7.02 -11.77 8.87
N GLU A 78 -5.75 -12.18 8.88
CA GLU A 78 -4.86 -12.14 10.05
C GLU A 78 -3.90 -10.96 10.05
N HIS A 79 -3.81 -10.21 8.94
CA HIS A 79 -2.82 -9.15 8.75
C HIS A 79 -3.48 -7.86 8.26
N HIS A 80 -3.03 -6.75 8.80
CA HIS A 80 -3.39 -5.44 8.25
C HIS A 80 -2.74 -5.22 6.90
N THR A 81 -3.55 -4.86 5.92
CA THR A 81 -3.10 -4.71 4.54
C THR A 81 -3.48 -3.35 3.95
N PHE A 82 -2.65 -2.86 3.02
CA PHE A 82 -2.95 -1.64 2.30
C PHE A 82 -2.52 -1.70 0.84
N ALA A 83 -3.23 -0.96 -0.01
CA ALA A 83 -2.84 -0.75 -1.39
C ALA A 83 -2.17 0.61 -1.56
N SER A 84 -0.95 0.62 -2.08
CA SER A 84 -0.29 1.84 -2.54
C SER A 84 -0.48 1.96 -4.06
N ILE A 85 -1.40 2.83 -4.46
CA ILE A 85 -1.76 3.06 -5.86
C ILE A 85 -0.89 4.21 -6.38
N GLU A 86 0.30 3.86 -6.87
CA GLU A 86 1.31 4.85 -7.27
C GLU A 86 2.28 4.30 -8.33
N PRO A 87 2.30 4.90 -9.54
CA PRO A 87 1.37 5.94 -10.00
C PRO A 87 0.01 5.35 -10.41
N ILE A 88 -1.03 6.19 -10.37
CA ILE A 88 -2.35 5.84 -10.93
C ILE A 88 -2.25 5.97 -12.46
N LEU A 89 -2.26 4.87 -13.18
CA LEU A 89 -2.12 4.83 -14.64
C LEU A 89 -3.45 4.71 -15.39
N GLY A 90 -4.53 4.40 -14.69
CA GLY A 90 -5.86 4.23 -15.29
C GLY A 90 -6.96 4.12 -14.22
N PRO A 91 -8.21 3.92 -14.64
CA PRO A 91 -9.32 3.70 -13.72
C PRO A 91 -9.16 2.33 -13.03
N LEU A 92 -9.19 2.33 -11.70
CA LEU A 92 -9.04 1.11 -10.87
C LEU A 92 -10.37 0.45 -10.52
N GLY A 93 -11.47 1.17 -10.62
CA GLY A 93 -12.79 0.66 -10.26
C GLY A 93 -13.40 -0.28 -11.30
N ASN A 94 -13.74 -1.51 -10.90
CA ASN A 94 -14.72 -2.33 -11.59
C ASN A 94 -15.76 -2.81 -10.57
N PRO A 95 -17.00 -2.41 -10.66
CA PRO A 95 -18.04 -2.81 -9.72
C PRO A 95 -18.31 -4.32 -9.68
N LYS A 96 -17.70 -5.11 -10.58
CA LYS A 96 -17.89 -6.59 -10.64
C LYS A 96 -16.75 -7.41 -10.03
N LYS A 97 -15.61 -6.79 -9.70
CA LYS A 97 -14.49 -7.43 -8.99
C LYS A 97 -13.92 -6.41 -8.05
N ASP A 98 -14.36 -6.45 -6.81
CA ASP A 98 -13.90 -5.52 -5.80
C ASP A 98 -12.56 -6.00 -5.22
N ILE A 99 -11.47 -5.60 -5.88
CA ILE A 99 -10.12 -5.84 -5.39
C ILE A 99 -9.78 -4.97 -4.17
N MET A 100 -10.64 -4.00 -3.86
CA MET A 100 -10.46 -3.07 -2.75
C MET A 100 -11.08 -3.59 -1.45
N GLU A 101 -12.09 -4.46 -1.54
CA GLU A 101 -12.83 -4.96 -0.37
C GLU A 101 -11.92 -5.55 0.72
N PRO A 102 -10.92 -6.40 0.41
CA PRO A 102 -10.07 -7.00 1.43
C PRO A 102 -8.98 -6.06 2.00
N MET A 103 -8.77 -4.88 1.39
CA MET A 103 -7.75 -3.94 1.88
C MET A 103 -8.29 -3.10 3.03
N ASP A 104 -7.43 -2.76 3.99
CA ASP A 104 -7.79 -1.92 5.14
C ASP A 104 -7.52 -0.44 4.89
N TRP A 105 -6.66 -0.10 3.93
CA TRP A 105 -6.23 1.28 3.68
C TRP A 105 -5.75 1.50 2.25
N PHE A 106 -5.95 2.71 1.72
CA PHE A 106 -5.51 3.12 0.38
C PHE A 106 -4.61 4.33 0.43
N ILE A 107 -3.42 4.20 -0.16
CA ILE A 107 -2.49 5.31 -0.36
C ILE A 107 -2.47 5.66 -1.85
N LEU A 108 -2.73 6.92 -2.18
CA LEU A 108 -2.78 7.40 -3.56
C LEU A 108 -1.62 8.34 -3.85
N GLY A 109 -0.95 8.11 -4.99
CA GLY A 109 0.14 8.97 -5.44
C GLY A 109 0.21 9.10 -6.95
N ALA A 110 0.64 10.29 -7.41
CA ALA A 110 0.97 10.53 -8.80
C ALA A 110 2.47 10.27 -9.04
N GLU A 111 2.83 9.98 -10.29
CA GLU A 111 4.22 9.82 -10.68
C GLU A 111 5.02 11.10 -10.41
N THR A 112 6.13 10.97 -9.69
CA THR A 112 7.07 12.05 -9.38
C THR A 112 8.32 11.95 -10.25
N GLY A 113 9.17 12.97 -10.21
CA GLY A 113 10.42 13.03 -10.97
C GLY A 113 10.28 13.72 -12.34
N ASN A 114 11.35 13.65 -13.14
CA ASN A 114 11.51 14.45 -14.37
C ASN A 114 11.33 13.65 -15.67
N ARG A 115 10.69 12.47 -15.62
CA ARG A 115 10.39 11.68 -16.82
C ARG A 115 9.46 12.48 -17.75
N LYS A 116 9.83 12.61 -19.05
CA LYS A 116 9.07 13.41 -20.01
C LYS A 116 7.67 12.87 -20.30
N ASP A 117 7.52 11.54 -20.29
CA ASP A 117 6.27 10.85 -20.65
C ASP A 117 5.53 10.30 -19.41
N LYS A 118 5.63 11.01 -18.27
CA LYS A 118 4.91 10.58 -17.07
C LYS A 118 3.41 10.74 -17.24
N VAL A 119 2.68 9.75 -16.73
CA VAL A 119 1.23 9.78 -16.73
C VAL A 119 0.75 10.72 -15.60
N VAL A 120 -0.03 11.72 -15.98
CA VAL A 120 -0.78 12.54 -15.03
C VAL A 120 -2.14 11.88 -14.85
N PRO A 121 -2.50 11.41 -13.65
CA PRO A 121 -3.79 10.76 -13.41
C PRO A 121 -4.94 11.71 -13.73
N LYS A 122 -5.98 11.19 -14.36
CA LYS A 122 -7.21 11.96 -14.50
C LYS A 122 -7.93 12.04 -13.15
N ARG A 123 -8.50 13.21 -12.86
CA ARG A 123 -9.23 13.43 -11.61
C ARG A 123 -10.35 12.41 -11.41
N GLU A 124 -11.08 12.06 -12.47
CA GLU A 124 -12.16 11.07 -12.45
C GLU A 124 -11.69 9.66 -12.00
N TRP A 125 -10.43 9.29 -12.27
CA TRP A 125 -9.87 8.01 -11.81
C TRP A 125 -9.66 8.01 -10.31
N ILE A 126 -9.18 9.14 -9.77
CA ILE A 126 -8.95 9.34 -8.35
C ILE A 126 -10.29 9.37 -7.60
N GLU A 127 -11.26 10.12 -8.12
CA GLU A 127 -12.62 10.19 -7.56
C GLU A 127 -13.28 8.81 -7.51
N GLY A 128 -13.06 7.97 -8.52
CA GLY A 128 -13.55 6.60 -8.55
C GLY A 128 -12.99 5.75 -7.40
N VAL A 129 -11.68 5.82 -7.15
CA VAL A 129 -11.04 5.12 -6.03
C VAL A 129 -11.56 5.63 -4.68
N VAL A 130 -11.63 6.95 -4.51
CA VAL A 130 -12.12 7.58 -3.27
C VAL A 130 -13.57 7.21 -3.00
N ALA A 131 -14.43 7.25 -4.03
CA ALA A 131 -15.84 6.89 -3.88
C ALA A 131 -16.02 5.41 -3.46
N GLN A 132 -15.22 4.51 -4.04
CA GLN A 132 -15.26 3.10 -3.70
C GLN A 132 -14.72 2.85 -2.28
N ALA A 133 -13.59 3.44 -1.90
CA ALA A 133 -13.05 3.35 -0.54
C ALA A 133 -14.06 3.84 0.50
N LYS A 134 -14.70 4.98 0.26
CA LYS A 134 -15.77 5.51 1.13
C LYS A 134 -16.97 4.59 1.24
N ALA A 135 -17.41 3.99 0.13
CA ALA A 135 -18.52 3.04 0.13
C ALA A 135 -18.21 1.79 0.98
N LEU A 136 -16.93 1.39 1.07
CA LEU A 136 -16.43 0.29 1.88
C LEU A 136 -16.08 0.72 3.32
N GLY A 137 -16.19 2.00 3.67
CA GLY A 137 -15.77 2.53 4.97
C GLY A 137 -14.26 2.47 5.20
N LYS A 138 -13.47 2.48 4.13
CA LYS A 138 -12.00 2.38 4.20
C LYS A 138 -11.35 3.75 4.09
N PRO A 139 -10.34 4.07 4.92
CA PRO A 139 -9.61 5.32 4.88
C PRO A 139 -8.76 5.48 3.61
N VAL A 140 -8.54 6.73 3.22
CA VAL A 140 -7.73 7.10 2.06
C VAL A 140 -6.66 8.12 2.49
N PHE A 141 -5.44 7.91 2.04
CA PHE A 141 -4.35 8.85 2.20
C PHE A 141 -3.81 9.29 0.83
N MET A 142 -3.80 10.56 0.57
CA MET A 142 -3.21 11.13 -0.65
C MET A 142 -1.84 11.73 -0.35
N LYS A 143 -0.84 11.35 -1.14
CA LYS A 143 0.48 11.96 -1.08
C LYS A 143 0.43 13.39 -1.65
N ASP A 144 1.39 14.23 -1.27
CA ASP A 144 1.51 15.61 -1.79
C ASP A 144 1.58 15.68 -3.33
N SER A 145 2.06 14.62 -3.98
CA SER A 145 2.08 14.50 -5.44
C SER A 145 0.68 14.57 -6.08
N MET A 146 -0.38 14.42 -5.29
CA MET A 146 -1.77 14.52 -5.75
C MET A 146 -2.30 15.98 -5.79
N LYS A 147 -1.67 16.92 -5.07
CA LYS A 147 -2.12 18.33 -5.01
C LYS A 147 -2.34 19.00 -6.38
N PRO A 148 -1.46 18.81 -7.37
CA PRO A 148 -1.67 19.43 -8.70
C PRO A 148 -2.94 18.97 -9.41
N ILE A 149 -3.52 17.83 -9.00
CA ILE A 149 -4.68 17.21 -9.66
C ILE A 149 -5.93 17.34 -8.78
N TRP A 150 -5.76 17.12 -7.47
CA TRP A 150 -6.86 17.11 -6.51
C TRP A 150 -7.18 18.48 -5.92
N GLY A 151 -6.17 19.30 -5.70
CA GLY A 151 -6.22 20.57 -4.96
C GLY A 151 -5.48 20.47 -3.63
N ASP A 152 -5.44 21.56 -2.89
CA ASP A 152 -4.68 21.65 -1.63
C ASP A 152 -5.32 20.81 -0.51
N ASP A 153 -6.64 20.61 -0.54
CA ASP A 153 -7.40 19.83 0.46
C ASP A 153 -7.33 18.33 0.16
N ILE A 154 -6.13 17.77 0.12
CA ILE A 154 -5.92 16.33 -0.05
C ILE A 154 -6.44 15.54 1.15
N ILE A 155 -6.94 14.32 0.90
CA ILE A 155 -7.43 13.43 1.95
C ILE A 155 -6.21 12.80 2.65
N THR A 156 -6.18 12.84 4.00
CA THR A 156 -5.07 12.30 4.81
C THR A 156 -5.58 11.45 5.96
N GLU A 157 -6.41 10.46 5.63
CA GLU A 157 -7.01 9.54 6.60
C GLU A 157 -6.07 8.37 6.88
N PHE A 158 -6.02 7.97 8.15
CA PHE A 158 -5.30 6.79 8.61
C PHE A 158 -6.27 5.75 9.17
N PRO A 159 -5.97 4.44 9.06
CA PRO A 159 -6.84 3.38 9.59
C PRO A 159 -6.74 3.21 11.12
N TRP A 160 -5.92 4.00 11.78
CA TRP A 160 -5.77 4.02 13.23
C TRP A 160 -6.10 5.42 13.78
N SER A 161 -6.76 5.48 14.91
CA SER A 161 -6.89 6.72 15.70
C SER A 161 -5.53 7.10 16.30
N GLU A 162 -5.21 8.38 16.27
CA GLU A 162 -4.10 8.92 17.06
C GLU A 162 -4.42 8.96 18.56
#